data_14bbb0ea351c0b99c06e4b1dcc6b5983
#
_entry.id   14bbb0ea351c0b99c06e4b1dcc6b5983
#
_cell.length_a   1.000
_cell.length_b   1.000
_cell.length_c   1.000
_cell.angle_alpha   90.00
_cell.angle_beta   90.00
_cell.angle_gamma   90.00
#
_symmetry.space_group_name_H-M   'P 1'
#
loop_
_entity.id
_entity.type
_entity.pdbx_description
1 polymer ?
#
loop_
_entity_poly.entity_id
_entity_poly.type
_entity_poly.pdbx_seq_one_letter_code
_entity_poly.pdbx_strand_id
1 'polypeptide(L)'
;MELIFSMNYDPNKKPINQSRRPELEMDDQWIIQFLHKTHFGHIATKDGDQPFVIPTTFWYSEENNEIYFHSNAFGRIRFNADNYLEVCFECFSSGRLLPSNIPLEKSVQYESVMAFGKVQVIKSLDEKREKLNGLLQKYFGEMDSGKDYRPITNNELKQTSVYRIKIDHWSGKRNWPERTDQAEEGEWPGLDLKWFDFY
;
A
#
# COMPACT_ATOMS: atom_id res chain seq x y z
N MET A 1 21.81 21.04 20.98
CA MET A 1 20.80 21.09 19.91
C MET A 1 19.55 20.36 20.45
N GLU A 2 18.56 21.11 20.91
CA GLU A 2 17.32 20.51 21.42
C GLU A 2 16.61 19.82 20.27
N LEU A 3 16.39 18.52 20.42
CA LEU A 3 15.50 17.75 19.56
C LEU A 3 14.10 18.35 19.65
N ILE A 4 13.78 19.23 18.72
CA ILE A 4 12.40 19.68 18.49
C ILE A 4 11.64 18.45 17.92
N PHE A 5 11.28 17.53 18.79
CA PHE A 5 10.22 16.60 18.45
C PHE A 5 8.99 17.44 18.14
N SER A 6 8.51 17.37 16.91
CA SER A 6 7.26 18.01 16.51
C SER A 6 6.16 17.57 17.49
N MET A 7 5.89 18.41 18.49
CA MET A 7 4.90 18.18 19.56
C MET A 7 3.45 18.32 19.03
N ASN A 8 3.24 18.31 17.72
CA ASN A 8 1.95 18.60 17.10
C ASN A 8 1.20 17.36 16.56
N TYR A 9 1.71 16.14 16.83
CA TYR A 9 0.98 14.95 16.43
C TYR A 9 0.00 14.52 17.55
N ASP A 10 -1.29 14.64 17.25
CA ASP A 10 -2.35 14.15 18.15
C ASP A 10 -2.96 12.86 17.58
N PRO A 11 -2.72 11.68 18.20
CA PRO A 11 -3.26 10.41 17.74
C PRO A 11 -4.80 10.34 17.80
N ASN A 12 -5.44 11.23 18.54
CA ASN A 12 -6.89 11.30 18.65
C ASN A 12 -7.52 12.17 17.56
N LYS A 13 -6.72 12.93 16.82
CA LYS A 13 -7.20 13.80 15.76
C LYS A 13 -7.72 12.99 14.59
N LYS A 14 -8.83 13.42 14.02
CA LYS A 14 -9.42 12.83 12.81
C LYS A 14 -9.19 13.74 11.60
N PRO A 15 -9.08 13.18 10.43
CA PRO A 15 -9.03 11.73 10.09
C PRO A 15 -7.73 11.05 10.58
N ILE A 16 -7.78 9.71 10.68
CA ILE A 16 -6.67 8.89 11.25
C ILE A 16 -5.43 8.79 10.36
N ASN A 17 -5.50 9.29 9.12
CA ASN A 17 -4.42 9.24 8.14
C ASN A 17 -3.39 10.37 8.30
N GLN A 18 -3.47 11.20 9.34
CA GLN A 18 -2.51 12.28 9.55
C GLN A 18 -1.10 11.77 9.80
N SER A 19 -0.13 12.40 9.17
CA SER A 19 1.27 12.09 9.36
C SER A 19 1.88 12.83 10.55
N ARG A 20 2.75 12.14 11.29
CA ARG A 20 3.66 12.79 12.25
C ARG A 20 4.76 13.61 11.54
N ARG A 21 5.04 13.28 10.25
CA ARG A 21 6.08 13.92 9.44
C ARG A 21 5.44 14.51 8.18
N PRO A 22 4.81 15.69 8.29
CA PRO A 22 4.11 16.32 7.16
C PRO A 22 5.06 16.69 6.00
N GLU A 23 6.34 16.89 6.28
CA GLU A 23 7.37 17.17 5.26
C GLU A 23 7.63 15.98 4.31
N LEU A 24 7.16 14.79 4.65
CA LEU A 24 7.24 13.58 3.81
C LEU A 24 5.92 13.26 3.11
N GLU A 25 4.87 14.03 3.37
CA GLU A 25 3.57 13.78 2.76
C GLU A 25 3.57 14.07 1.26
N MET A 26 2.86 13.24 0.54
CA MET A 26 2.68 13.35 -0.91
C MET A 26 1.22 13.70 -1.20
N ASP A 27 1.02 14.44 -2.30
CA ASP A 27 -0.31 14.85 -2.75
C ASP A 27 -1.14 13.69 -3.35
N ASP A 28 -2.41 13.96 -3.58
CA ASP A 28 -3.36 12.99 -4.11
C ASP A 28 -2.94 12.47 -5.50
N GLN A 29 -2.37 13.33 -6.35
CA GLN A 29 -1.94 12.92 -7.68
C GLN A 29 -0.78 11.92 -7.61
N TRP A 30 0.17 12.14 -6.71
CA TRP A 30 1.26 11.20 -6.47
C TRP A 30 0.72 9.87 -5.92
N ILE A 31 -0.23 9.90 -4.97
CA ILE A 31 -0.87 8.70 -4.41
C ILE A 31 -1.52 7.87 -5.51
N ILE A 32 -2.29 8.49 -6.40
CA ILE A 32 -2.92 7.84 -7.55
C ILE A 32 -1.89 7.14 -8.44
N GLN A 33 -0.84 7.85 -8.82
CA GLN A 33 0.25 7.29 -9.63
C GLN A 33 0.95 6.13 -8.93
N PHE A 34 1.16 6.24 -7.61
CA PHE A 34 1.79 5.18 -6.83
C PHE A 34 0.92 3.92 -6.78
N LEU A 35 -0.40 4.04 -6.59
CA LEU A 35 -1.35 2.94 -6.62
C LEU A 35 -1.39 2.23 -7.98
N HIS A 36 -1.25 2.98 -9.08
CA HIS A 36 -1.20 2.39 -10.42
C HIS A 36 0.09 1.59 -10.66
N LYS A 37 1.25 2.13 -10.24
CA LYS A 37 2.55 1.47 -10.49
C LYS A 37 2.85 0.30 -9.56
N THR A 38 2.27 0.30 -8.34
CA THR A 38 2.59 -0.71 -7.32
C THR A 38 1.82 -2.00 -7.57
N HIS A 39 2.51 -3.15 -7.48
CA HIS A 39 1.93 -4.46 -7.82
C HIS A 39 1.31 -5.18 -6.63
N PHE A 40 1.85 -5.00 -5.42
CA PHE A 40 1.41 -5.71 -4.23
C PHE A 40 1.01 -4.74 -3.13
N GLY A 41 -0.02 -5.10 -2.40
CA GLY A 41 -0.43 -4.39 -1.22
C GLY A 41 -0.84 -5.36 -0.12
N HIS A 42 -1.09 -4.82 1.05
CA HIS A 42 -1.51 -5.56 2.23
C HIS A 42 -2.86 -5.03 2.68
N ILE A 43 -3.75 -5.94 3.02
CA ILE A 43 -5.06 -5.59 3.55
C ILE A 43 -5.12 -5.99 5.01
N ALA A 44 -5.23 -5.01 5.89
CA ALA A 44 -5.48 -5.22 7.30
C ALA A 44 -6.99 -5.29 7.55
N THR A 45 -7.41 -6.41 8.13
CA THR A 45 -8.78 -6.70 8.57
C THR A 45 -8.75 -7.13 10.03
N LYS A 46 -9.89 -7.48 10.60
CA LYS A 46 -9.97 -8.03 11.96
C LYS A 46 -10.92 -9.20 12.06
N ASP A 47 -10.75 -9.99 13.12
CA ASP A 47 -11.68 -11.01 13.59
C ASP A 47 -11.85 -10.80 15.09
N GLY A 48 -12.95 -10.19 15.51
CA GLY A 48 -13.07 -9.63 16.86
C GLY A 48 -12.01 -8.57 17.10
N ASP A 49 -11.21 -8.77 18.14
CA ASP A 49 -10.08 -7.89 18.51
C ASP A 49 -8.76 -8.30 17.85
N GLN A 50 -8.72 -9.42 17.12
CA GLN A 50 -7.50 -9.91 16.48
C GLN A 50 -7.29 -9.23 15.13
N PRO A 51 -6.23 -8.42 14.95
CA PRO A 51 -5.82 -7.91 13.65
C PRO A 51 -5.33 -9.04 12.73
N PHE A 52 -5.62 -8.90 11.45
CA PHE A 52 -5.24 -9.84 10.41
C PHE A 52 -4.78 -9.12 9.15
N VAL A 53 -3.58 -9.44 8.65
CA VAL A 53 -2.99 -8.82 7.47
C VAL A 53 -2.74 -9.86 6.39
N ILE A 54 -3.09 -9.53 5.15
CA ILE A 54 -2.89 -10.41 3.99
C ILE A 54 -2.25 -9.63 2.85
N PRO A 55 -1.14 -10.13 2.25
CA PRO A 55 -0.63 -9.60 1.00
C PRO A 55 -1.56 -9.99 -0.16
N THR A 56 -1.72 -9.11 -1.12
CA THR A 56 -2.55 -9.35 -2.31
C THR A 56 -2.07 -8.55 -3.52
N THR A 57 -2.41 -9.02 -4.70
CA THR A 57 -2.45 -8.19 -5.90
C THR A 57 -3.71 -7.35 -5.89
N PHE A 58 -3.67 -6.16 -6.43
CA PHE A 58 -4.79 -5.23 -6.41
C PHE A 58 -4.85 -4.37 -7.68
N TRP A 59 -6.01 -3.81 -7.93
CA TRP A 59 -6.24 -2.82 -8.96
C TRP A 59 -6.96 -1.61 -8.35
N TYR A 60 -6.47 -0.40 -8.64
CA TYR A 60 -7.10 0.85 -8.23
C TYR A 60 -7.86 1.46 -9.41
N SER A 61 -9.11 1.84 -9.19
CA SER A 61 -9.95 2.57 -10.12
C SER A 61 -10.03 4.03 -9.70
N GLU A 62 -9.42 4.90 -10.49
CA GLU A 62 -9.46 6.35 -10.26
C GLU A 62 -10.88 6.90 -10.37
N GLU A 63 -11.66 6.42 -11.36
CA GLU A 63 -13.03 6.84 -11.61
C GLU A 63 -13.94 6.68 -10.38
N ASN A 64 -13.78 5.56 -9.66
CA ASN A 64 -14.61 5.22 -8.51
C ASN A 64 -13.96 5.55 -7.16
N ASN A 65 -12.66 5.88 -7.15
CA ASN A 65 -11.81 5.97 -5.96
C ASN A 65 -11.89 4.70 -5.11
N GLU A 66 -11.71 3.54 -5.75
CA GLU A 66 -11.86 2.23 -5.13
C GLU A 66 -10.69 1.31 -5.44
N ILE A 67 -10.31 0.47 -4.47
CA ILE A 67 -9.33 -0.60 -4.64
C ILE A 67 -10.06 -1.93 -4.77
N TYR A 68 -9.69 -2.70 -5.79
CA TYR A 68 -10.24 -4.03 -6.05
C TYR A 68 -9.18 -5.11 -5.87
N PHE A 69 -9.58 -6.21 -5.26
CA PHE A 69 -8.75 -7.40 -5.08
C PHE A 69 -9.63 -8.66 -5.05
N HIS A 70 -9.01 -9.84 -5.04
CA HIS A 70 -9.74 -11.08 -5.05
C HIS A 70 -9.14 -12.12 -4.11
N SER A 71 -9.94 -13.10 -3.73
CA SER A 71 -9.51 -14.31 -3.03
C SER A 71 -10.38 -15.50 -3.42
N ASN A 72 -10.11 -16.66 -2.84
CA ASN A 72 -11.06 -17.79 -2.91
C ASN A 72 -12.41 -17.39 -2.30
N ALA A 73 -13.50 -18.05 -2.74
CA ALA A 73 -14.84 -17.85 -2.19
C ALA A 73 -14.95 -18.16 -0.69
N PHE A 74 -14.01 -18.91 -0.15
CA PHE A 74 -13.92 -19.31 1.26
C PHE A 74 -12.56 -18.87 1.84
N GLY A 75 -12.51 -18.70 3.15
CA GLY A 75 -11.27 -18.39 3.87
C GLY A 75 -11.39 -17.17 4.77
N ARG A 76 -10.29 -16.86 5.48
CA ARG A 76 -10.27 -15.83 6.52
C ARG A 76 -10.64 -14.44 6.00
N ILE A 77 -10.08 -14.02 4.87
CA ILE A 77 -10.40 -12.70 4.32
C ILE A 77 -11.88 -12.57 3.97
N ARG A 78 -12.50 -13.64 3.45
CA ARG A 78 -13.91 -13.64 3.13
C ARG A 78 -14.76 -13.52 4.40
N PHE A 79 -14.45 -14.32 5.42
CA PHE A 79 -15.13 -14.25 6.72
C PHE A 79 -15.01 -12.85 7.35
N ASN A 80 -13.81 -12.29 7.36
CA ASN A 80 -13.58 -10.97 7.94
C ASN A 80 -14.36 -9.89 7.19
N ALA A 81 -14.33 -9.90 5.84
CA ALA A 81 -15.06 -8.94 5.02
C ALA A 81 -16.59 -9.03 5.12
N ASP A 82 -17.13 -10.22 5.43
CA ASP A 82 -18.56 -10.39 5.64
C ASP A 82 -19.00 -9.85 7.02
N ASN A 83 -18.10 -9.78 8.02
CA ASN A 83 -18.42 -9.42 9.40
C ASN A 83 -17.90 -8.05 9.84
N TYR A 84 -16.83 -7.55 9.24
CA TYR A 84 -16.16 -6.31 9.63
C TYR A 84 -15.85 -5.49 8.38
N LEU A 85 -16.46 -4.30 8.29
CA LEU A 85 -16.36 -3.48 7.07
C LEU A 85 -15.11 -2.62 7.04
N GLU A 86 -14.66 -2.10 8.18
CA GLU A 86 -13.52 -1.21 8.27
C GLU A 86 -12.21 -1.95 8.01
N VAL A 87 -11.45 -1.45 7.04
CA VAL A 87 -10.16 -2.01 6.64
C VAL A 87 -9.12 -0.91 6.43
N CYS A 88 -7.87 -1.31 6.52
CA CYS A 88 -6.75 -0.52 6.04
C CYS A 88 -6.07 -1.28 4.91
N PHE A 89 -5.88 -0.62 3.78
CA PHE A 89 -5.01 -1.08 2.71
C PHE A 89 -3.67 -0.33 2.79
N GLU A 90 -2.59 -1.03 2.55
CA GLU A 90 -1.25 -0.45 2.49
C GLU A 90 -0.49 -1.04 1.30
N CYS A 91 0.33 -0.21 0.64
CA CYS A 91 1.34 -0.66 -0.29
C CYS A 91 2.59 0.20 -0.18
N PHE A 92 3.75 -0.40 -0.43
CA PHE A 92 5.03 0.28 -0.31
C PHE A 92 6.03 -0.14 -1.39
N SER A 93 7.05 0.69 -1.54
CA SER A 93 8.26 0.40 -2.28
C SER A 93 9.46 0.86 -1.46
N SER A 94 10.53 0.11 -1.48
CA SER A 94 11.78 0.46 -0.82
C SER A 94 12.89 0.68 -1.85
N GLY A 95 13.75 1.66 -1.55
CA GLY A 95 14.99 1.88 -2.26
C GLY A 95 16.19 1.42 -1.43
N ARG A 96 17.24 2.22 -1.43
CA ARG A 96 18.50 1.91 -0.76
C ARG A 96 18.41 2.07 0.75
N LEU A 97 19.21 1.28 1.47
CA LEU A 97 19.59 1.58 2.84
C LEU A 97 20.60 2.75 2.82
N LEU A 98 20.44 3.66 3.76
CA LEU A 98 21.22 4.88 3.84
C LEU A 98 22.12 4.83 5.08
N PRO A 99 23.42 4.54 4.92
CA PRO A 99 24.35 4.43 6.02
C PRO A 99 24.67 5.78 6.63
N SER A 100 24.89 5.79 7.95
CA SER A 100 25.41 6.92 8.71
C SER A 100 26.32 6.41 9.83
N ASN A 101 27.34 7.20 10.17
CA ASN A 101 28.15 6.99 11.36
C ASN A 101 27.47 7.59 12.61
N ILE A 102 26.34 8.29 12.45
CA ILE A 102 25.41 8.65 13.52
C ILE A 102 24.30 7.59 13.54
N PRO A 103 24.15 6.79 14.60
CA PRO A 103 23.15 5.69 14.60
C PRO A 103 21.72 6.14 14.34
N LEU A 104 21.33 7.35 14.80
CA LEU A 104 19.99 7.88 14.67
C LEU A 104 19.66 8.34 13.24
N GLU A 105 20.69 8.64 12.44
CA GLU A 105 20.57 9.13 11.06
C GLU A 105 20.56 7.99 10.03
N LYS A 106 20.85 6.73 10.47
CA LYS A 106 20.67 5.57 9.57
C LYS A 106 19.23 5.47 9.11
N SER A 107 19.02 5.37 7.81
CA SER A 107 17.69 5.46 7.22
C SER A 107 17.51 4.49 6.04
N VAL A 108 16.37 4.57 5.40
CA VAL A 108 16.01 3.83 4.19
C VAL A 108 15.21 4.73 3.26
N GLN A 109 15.44 4.59 1.97
CA GLN A 109 14.54 5.17 0.97
C GLN A 109 13.26 4.34 0.93
N TYR A 110 12.12 5.00 1.08
CA TYR A 110 10.81 4.34 0.97
C TYR A 110 9.73 5.25 0.40
N GLU A 111 8.77 4.62 -0.21
CA GLU A 111 7.51 5.20 -0.65
C GLU A 111 6.38 4.33 -0.12
N SER A 112 5.31 4.92 0.38
CA SER A 112 4.16 4.15 0.87
C SER A 112 2.85 4.90 0.72
N VAL A 113 1.77 4.15 0.54
CA VAL A 113 0.39 4.65 0.58
C VAL A 113 -0.38 3.82 1.59
N MET A 114 -1.13 4.49 2.45
CA MET A 114 -2.13 3.88 3.31
C MET A 114 -3.51 4.42 2.95
N ALA A 115 -4.48 3.54 2.75
CA ALA A 115 -5.87 3.89 2.47
C ALA A 115 -6.78 3.24 3.51
N PHE A 116 -7.64 4.04 4.10
CA PHE A 116 -8.65 3.62 5.08
C PHE A 116 -10.02 3.67 4.44
N GLY A 117 -10.82 2.65 4.63
CA GLY A 117 -12.13 2.60 4.02
C GLY A 117 -12.93 1.37 4.41
N LYS A 118 -13.94 1.08 3.61
CA LYS A 118 -14.86 -0.02 3.87
C LYS A 118 -14.79 -1.05 2.76
N VAL A 119 -14.60 -2.31 3.15
CA VAL A 119 -14.60 -3.44 2.24
C VAL A 119 -16.02 -3.92 1.98
N GLN A 120 -16.30 -4.30 0.74
CA GLN A 120 -17.55 -4.95 0.33
C GLN A 120 -17.25 -6.10 -0.61
N VAL A 121 -17.98 -7.21 -0.44
CA VAL A 121 -17.94 -8.36 -1.36
C VAL A 121 -18.86 -8.10 -2.54
N ILE A 122 -18.31 -8.16 -3.75
CA ILE A 122 -19.09 -8.00 -4.99
C ILE A 122 -19.89 -9.27 -5.25
N LYS A 123 -21.20 -9.15 -5.43
CA LYS A 123 -22.13 -10.29 -5.60
C LYS A 123 -22.45 -10.57 -7.07
N SER A 124 -22.59 -9.53 -7.90
CA SER A 124 -22.92 -9.68 -9.33
C SER A 124 -21.79 -10.38 -10.08
N LEU A 125 -22.11 -11.40 -10.88
CA LEU A 125 -21.14 -12.11 -11.70
C LEU A 125 -20.56 -11.21 -12.79
N ASP A 126 -21.36 -10.31 -13.36
CA ASP A 126 -20.91 -9.39 -14.40
C ASP A 126 -19.94 -8.36 -13.83
N GLU A 127 -20.25 -7.79 -12.67
CA GLU A 127 -19.34 -6.88 -11.97
C GLU A 127 -18.05 -7.59 -11.53
N LYS A 128 -18.13 -8.82 -11.00
CA LYS A 128 -16.93 -9.61 -10.70
C LYS A 128 -16.04 -9.78 -11.92
N ARG A 129 -16.64 -10.12 -13.08
CA ARG A 129 -15.92 -10.30 -14.33
C ARG A 129 -15.21 -9.00 -14.74
N GLU A 130 -15.92 -7.89 -14.68
CA GLU A 130 -15.38 -6.56 -15.00
C GLU A 130 -14.15 -6.25 -14.12
N LYS A 131 -14.26 -6.40 -12.79
CA LYS A 131 -13.18 -6.05 -11.87
C LYS A 131 -12.00 -7.03 -11.95
N LEU A 132 -12.24 -8.30 -12.23
CA LEU A 132 -11.17 -9.26 -12.50
C LEU A 132 -10.46 -8.97 -13.83
N ASN A 133 -11.18 -8.50 -14.85
CA ASN A 133 -10.55 -8.05 -16.09
C ASN A 133 -9.67 -6.81 -15.85
N GLY A 134 -10.08 -5.88 -14.96
CA GLY A 134 -9.23 -4.76 -14.54
C GLY A 134 -7.93 -5.21 -13.87
N LEU A 135 -7.99 -6.26 -13.03
CA LEU A 135 -6.79 -6.89 -12.47
C LEU A 135 -5.92 -7.51 -13.57
N LEU A 136 -6.52 -8.29 -14.48
CA LEU A 136 -5.78 -8.89 -15.59
C LEU A 136 -5.13 -7.82 -16.46
N GLN A 137 -5.82 -6.74 -16.77
CA GLN A 137 -5.27 -5.63 -17.54
C GLN A 137 -4.07 -4.97 -16.85
N LYS A 138 -4.12 -4.78 -15.53
CA LYS A 138 -3.00 -4.20 -14.77
C LYS A 138 -1.73 -5.07 -14.83
N TYR A 139 -1.88 -6.40 -14.74
CA TYR A 139 -0.74 -7.31 -14.58
C TYR A 139 -0.32 -8.02 -15.87
N PHE A 140 -1.24 -8.15 -16.82
CA PHE A 140 -1.06 -8.92 -18.04
C PHE A 140 -1.66 -8.17 -19.27
N GLY A 141 -1.60 -6.84 -19.24
CA GLY A 141 -2.22 -6.00 -20.26
C GLY A 141 -1.69 -6.17 -21.70
N GLU A 142 -0.56 -6.87 -21.86
CA GLU A 142 -0.03 -7.25 -23.17
C GLU A 142 -0.69 -8.51 -23.74
N MET A 143 -1.52 -9.22 -22.96
CA MET A 143 -2.22 -10.44 -23.37
C MET A 143 -3.69 -10.14 -23.68
N ASP A 144 -4.21 -10.65 -24.79
CA ASP A 144 -5.58 -10.46 -25.23
C ASP A 144 -6.49 -11.62 -24.80
N SER A 145 -7.60 -11.28 -24.13
CA SER A 145 -8.65 -12.27 -23.82
C SER A 145 -9.32 -12.77 -25.09
N GLY A 146 -9.47 -14.09 -25.21
CA GLY A 146 -10.02 -14.75 -26.40
C GLY A 146 -9.00 -15.08 -27.48
N LYS A 147 -7.74 -14.64 -27.30
CA LYS A 147 -6.64 -14.95 -28.19
C LYS A 147 -5.49 -15.64 -27.45
N ASP A 148 -4.92 -14.99 -26.43
CA ASP A 148 -3.79 -15.49 -25.66
C ASP A 148 -4.24 -16.30 -24.44
N TYR A 149 -5.41 -16.01 -23.93
CA TYR A 149 -6.09 -16.80 -22.89
C TYR A 149 -7.62 -16.77 -23.10
N ARG A 150 -8.30 -17.79 -22.56
CA ARG A 150 -9.77 -17.85 -22.66
C ARG A 150 -10.43 -16.85 -21.69
N PRO A 151 -11.65 -16.37 -22.01
CA PRO A 151 -12.42 -15.54 -21.08
C PRO A 151 -12.73 -16.24 -19.76
N ILE A 152 -12.88 -15.43 -18.70
CA ILE A 152 -13.27 -15.90 -17.37
C ILE A 152 -14.64 -16.58 -17.43
N THR A 153 -14.75 -17.80 -16.92
CA THR A 153 -16.00 -18.56 -16.89
C THR A 153 -16.88 -18.25 -15.69
N ASN A 154 -18.17 -18.52 -15.77
CA ASN A 154 -19.08 -18.37 -14.64
C ASN A 154 -18.72 -19.30 -13.48
N ASN A 155 -18.14 -20.47 -13.74
CA ASN A 155 -17.70 -21.38 -12.69
C ASN A 155 -16.54 -20.78 -11.88
N GLU A 156 -15.56 -20.16 -12.53
CA GLU A 156 -14.47 -19.47 -11.86
C GLU A 156 -14.97 -18.28 -11.03
N LEU A 157 -15.92 -17.49 -11.55
CA LEU A 157 -16.54 -16.40 -10.81
C LEU A 157 -17.28 -16.86 -9.55
N LYS A 158 -17.88 -18.06 -9.56
CA LYS A 158 -18.53 -18.64 -8.37
C LYS A 158 -17.52 -19.08 -7.32
N GLN A 159 -16.32 -19.49 -7.72
CA GLN A 159 -15.24 -19.92 -6.84
C GLN A 159 -14.36 -18.78 -6.34
N THR A 160 -14.58 -17.56 -6.86
CA THR A 160 -13.79 -16.37 -6.55
C THR A 160 -14.62 -15.33 -5.81
N SER A 161 -14.12 -14.87 -4.66
CA SER A 161 -14.59 -13.63 -4.05
C SER A 161 -13.83 -12.46 -4.66
N VAL A 162 -14.57 -11.46 -5.10
CA VAL A 162 -14.02 -10.17 -5.54
C VAL A 162 -14.50 -9.12 -4.57
N TYR A 163 -13.60 -8.24 -4.18
CA TYR A 163 -13.85 -7.21 -3.18
C TYR A 163 -13.58 -5.84 -3.76
N ARG A 164 -14.31 -4.84 -3.26
CA ARG A 164 -13.95 -3.45 -3.37
C ARG A 164 -13.66 -2.86 -2.00
N ILE A 165 -12.71 -1.97 -1.90
CA ILE A 165 -12.51 -1.07 -0.77
C ILE A 165 -12.89 0.32 -1.27
N LYS A 166 -13.98 0.87 -0.76
CA LYS A 166 -14.30 2.28 -0.95
C LYS A 166 -13.43 3.10 -0.02
N ILE A 167 -12.60 3.96 -0.58
CA ILE A 167 -11.62 4.74 0.18
C ILE A 167 -12.34 5.94 0.81
N ASP A 168 -12.23 6.07 2.14
CA ASP A 168 -12.71 7.23 2.89
C ASP A 168 -11.57 8.26 3.07
N HIS A 169 -10.35 7.78 3.38
CA HIS A 169 -9.16 8.59 3.59
C HIS A 169 -7.92 7.85 3.13
N TRP A 170 -6.94 8.57 2.66
CA TRP A 170 -5.61 8.02 2.35
C TRP A 170 -4.49 8.96 2.79
N SER A 171 -3.27 8.46 2.79
CA SER A 171 -2.05 9.24 2.92
C SER A 171 -0.93 8.60 2.12
N GLY A 172 -0.11 9.42 1.50
CA GLY A 172 1.11 9.03 0.82
C GLY A 172 2.33 9.58 1.54
N LYS A 173 3.41 8.81 1.58
CA LYS A 173 4.69 9.25 2.12
C LYS A 173 5.83 8.87 1.20
N ARG A 174 6.80 9.78 1.10
CA ARG A 174 8.04 9.53 0.39
C ARG A 174 9.22 10.05 1.20
N ASN A 175 10.15 9.15 1.53
CA ASN A 175 11.46 9.46 2.08
C ASN A 175 12.52 8.96 1.12
N TRP A 176 13.09 9.86 0.30
CA TRP A 176 13.99 9.45 -0.79
C TRP A 176 15.22 10.34 -0.91
N PRO A 177 15.94 10.59 0.21
CA PRO A 177 17.19 11.37 0.15
C PRO A 177 18.29 10.54 -0.52
N GLU A 178 19.25 11.23 -1.12
CA GLU A 178 20.46 10.61 -1.68
C GLU A 178 21.39 10.07 -0.58
N ARG A 179 21.49 10.79 0.52
CA ARG A 179 22.32 10.48 1.69
C ARG A 179 21.65 10.96 2.97
N THR A 180 22.13 10.45 4.10
CA THR A 180 21.79 10.94 5.44
C THR A 180 22.93 11.74 6.03
N ASP A 181 22.64 12.48 7.09
CA ASP A 181 23.63 13.26 7.83
C ASP A 181 24.71 12.34 8.42
N GLN A 182 25.91 12.87 8.50
CA GLN A 182 27.09 12.24 9.06
C GLN A 182 27.60 13.10 10.21
N ALA A 183 28.36 12.52 11.14
CA ALA A 183 29.06 13.24 12.20
C ALA A 183 30.03 14.27 11.58
N GLU A 184 30.19 15.39 12.22
CA GLU A 184 31.13 16.43 11.81
C GLU A 184 32.58 15.92 11.87
N GLU A 185 33.43 16.54 11.09
CA GLU A 185 34.85 16.22 11.07
C GLU A 185 35.46 16.39 12.48
N GLY A 186 36.06 15.31 12.99
CA GLY A 186 36.65 15.26 14.32
C GLY A 186 35.74 14.72 15.44
N GLU A 187 34.42 14.61 15.22
CA GLU A 187 33.50 13.99 16.20
C GLU A 187 33.58 12.46 16.16
N TRP A 188 33.64 11.90 14.95
CA TRP A 188 33.70 10.46 14.72
C TRP A 188 34.40 10.16 13.40
N PRO A 189 35.10 9.01 13.27
CA PRO A 189 35.68 8.61 11.97
C PRO A 189 34.64 8.51 10.86
N GLY A 190 34.98 9.03 9.68
CA GLY A 190 34.17 8.89 8.48
C GLY A 190 33.90 7.44 8.11
N LEU A 191 32.78 7.18 7.46
CA LEU A 191 32.48 5.85 6.92
C LEU A 191 33.35 5.55 5.69
N ASP A 192 33.80 4.29 5.57
CA ASP A 192 34.39 3.78 4.35
C ASP A 192 33.38 3.86 3.20
N LEU A 193 33.84 4.30 2.02
CA LEU A 193 33.00 4.48 0.82
C LEU A 193 32.22 3.21 0.43
N LYS A 194 32.76 2.03 0.73
CA LYS A 194 32.07 0.75 0.51
C LYS A 194 30.68 0.67 1.13
N TRP A 195 30.43 1.41 2.23
CA TRP A 195 29.12 1.42 2.88
C TRP A 195 28.04 2.18 2.10
N PHE A 196 28.43 2.99 1.10
CA PHE A 196 27.53 3.73 0.23
C PHE A 196 27.20 3.02 -1.08
N ASP A 197 27.89 1.90 -1.36
CA ASP A 197 27.72 1.10 -2.58
C ASP A 197 26.70 -0.04 -2.45
N PHE A 198 25.98 -0.11 -1.31
CA PHE A 198 24.95 -1.11 -1.10
C PHE A 198 23.65 -0.78 -1.84
N TYR A 199 23.37 -1.55 -2.89
CA TYR A 199 22.20 -1.66 -3.76
C TYR A 199 22.06 -0.62 -4.85
#